data_f1fb9058b431ff035191d95c9480d01a
#
_entry.id   f1fb9058b431ff035191d95c9480d01a
#
_cell.length_a   1.000
_cell.length_b   1.000
_cell.length_c   1.000
_cell.angle_alpha   90.00
_cell.angle_beta   90.00
_cell.angle_gamma   90.00
#
_symmetry.space_group_name_H-M   'P 1'
#
loop_
_entity.id
_entity.type
_entity.pdbx_description
1 polymer ?
#
loop_
_entity_poly.entity_id
_entity_poly.type
_entity_poly.pdbx_seq_one_letter_code
_entity_poly.pdbx_strand_id
1 'polypeptide(L)'
;MIFSAGLGTRFKPWTDRHPKALAMVNGKTLLQRNIEYLAQNGITDLVVNVHHFADQVEDALKKNNGWGSRVRISDEREELLDTGGGLLHARSLFNDNETFITCNVDILTDLDIQPLLDFHREKKSLISFGVSDRKTSRYLLFDDEARLCGWRNVKTGDEKIARGYDVLRQKAYSCVVVFEPRVFDLIPFSGKFSLIDLYLALAADHPIYGYEHRGDRWVDVGKPESVAVAEQLFR
;
A
#
# COMPACT_ATOMS: atom_id res chain seq x y z
N MET A 1 8.25 -0.05 1.75
CA MET A 1 7.70 1.07 2.58
C MET A 1 6.34 0.69 3.12
N ILE A 2 6.06 1.04 4.38
CA ILE A 2 4.74 0.86 5.01
C ILE A 2 4.11 2.25 5.18
N PHE A 3 2.94 2.48 4.55
CA PHE A 3 2.20 3.73 4.72
C PHE A 3 1.45 3.72 6.05
N SER A 4 1.85 4.56 7.00
CA SER A 4 1.26 4.65 8.34
C SER A 4 0.89 6.08 8.80
N ALA A 5 1.12 7.10 7.96
CA ALA A 5 0.87 8.51 8.27
C ALA A 5 -0.62 8.91 8.33
N GLY A 6 -1.54 8.03 7.93
CA GLY A 6 -2.96 8.34 7.85
C GLY A 6 -3.62 8.70 9.18
N LEU A 7 -4.53 9.68 9.19
CA LEU A 7 -5.26 10.14 10.38
C LEU A 7 -6.18 9.08 11.01
N GLY A 8 -6.56 8.03 10.26
CA GLY A 8 -7.41 6.96 10.76
C GLY A 8 -8.80 7.41 11.23
N THR A 9 -9.38 8.44 10.61
CA THR A 9 -10.66 9.06 11.07
C THR A 9 -11.81 8.09 11.21
N ARG A 10 -11.83 6.99 10.45
CA ARG A 10 -12.83 5.93 10.53
C ARG A 10 -12.63 5.00 11.73
N PHE A 11 -11.51 5.11 12.43
CA PHE A 11 -11.11 4.26 13.55
C PHE A 11 -11.30 4.96 14.92
N LYS A 12 -12.03 6.08 14.93
CA LYS A 12 -12.41 6.77 16.18
C LYS A 12 -13.32 5.90 17.05
N PRO A 13 -13.22 6.03 18.40
CA PRO A 13 -12.46 7.04 19.16
C PRO A 13 -10.98 6.68 19.43
N TRP A 14 -10.50 5.51 19.02
CA TRP A 14 -9.11 5.08 19.24
C TRP A 14 -8.10 6.11 18.72
N THR A 15 -8.30 6.57 17.48
CA THR A 15 -7.40 7.50 16.80
C THR A 15 -7.49 8.94 17.29
N ASP A 16 -8.28 9.23 18.30
CA ASP A 16 -8.22 10.51 19.02
C ASP A 16 -6.99 10.59 19.98
N ARG A 17 -6.36 9.45 20.29
CA ARG A 17 -5.25 9.35 21.25
C ARG A 17 -4.08 8.50 20.75
N HIS A 18 -4.26 7.71 19.70
CA HIS A 18 -3.27 6.76 19.21
C HIS A 18 -3.23 6.72 17.69
N PRO A 19 -2.06 6.51 17.07
CA PRO A 19 -2.01 6.29 15.62
C PRO A 19 -2.65 4.93 15.29
N LYS A 20 -3.37 4.86 14.17
CA LYS A 20 -4.00 3.62 13.71
C LYS A 20 -3.01 2.46 13.58
N ALA A 21 -1.77 2.76 13.19
CA ALA A 21 -0.69 1.78 13.06
C ALA A 21 -0.44 0.94 14.32
N LEU A 22 -0.79 1.48 15.50
CA LEU A 22 -0.65 0.80 16.78
C LEU A 22 -1.94 0.12 17.27
N ALA A 23 -3.01 0.10 16.48
CA ALA A 23 -4.20 -0.70 16.79
C ALA A 23 -3.85 -2.19 16.82
N MET A 24 -4.45 -2.92 17.76
CA MET A 24 -4.08 -4.30 18.07
C MET A 24 -5.00 -5.31 17.34
N VAL A 25 -4.39 -6.38 16.87
CA VAL A 25 -5.07 -7.58 16.34
C VAL A 25 -4.34 -8.79 16.94
N ASN A 26 -5.01 -9.59 17.78
CA ASN A 26 -4.45 -10.76 18.46
C ASN A 26 -3.08 -10.45 19.12
N GLY A 27 -3.02 -9.41 19.96
CA GLY A 27 -1.82 -9.10 20.75
C GLY A 27 -0.66 -8.47 19.98
N LYS A 28 -0.79 -8.22 18.66
CA LYS A 28 0.22 -7.53 17.84
C LYS A 28 -0.36 -6.27 17.21
N THR A 29 0.43 -5.21 17.11
CA THR A 29 0.00 -4.00 16.39
C THR A 29 -0.10 -4.23 14.89
N LEU A 30 -0.90 -3.44 14.18
CA LEU A 30 -0.96 -3.48 12.72
C LEU A 30 0.42 -3.25 12.11
N LEU A 31 1.20 -2.32 12.66
CA LEU A 31 2.57 -2.05 12.22
C LEU A 31 3.49 -3.26 12.41
N GLN A 32 3.46 -3.89 13.59
CA GLN A 32 4.22 -5.11 13.87
C GLN A 32 3.89 -6.22 12.88
N ARG A 33 2.60 -6.48 12.63
CA ARG A 33 2.16 -7.51 11.69
C ARG A 33 2.66 -7.27 10.27
N ASN A 34 2.63 -6.02 9.80
CA ASN A 34 3.15 -5.67 8.47
C ASN A 34 4.68 -5.81 8.41
N ILE A 35 5.40 -5.42 9.45
CA ILE A 35 6.86 -5.61 9.53
C ILE A 35 7.21 -7.10 9.49
N GLU A 36 6.54 -7.92 10.32
CA GLU A 36 6.76 -9.36 10.36
C GLU A 36 6.38 -10.03 9.01
N TYR A 37 5.28 -9.61 8.37
CA TYR A 37 4.89 -10.08 7.05
C TYR A 37 5.96 -9.79 5.99
N LEU A 38 6.49 -8.58 5.94
CA LEU A 38 7.56 -8.23 5.01
C LEU A 38 8.85 -9.00 5.31
N ALA A 39 9.21 -9.15 6.60
CA ALA A 39 10.40 -9.92 7.01
C ALA A 39 10.28 -11.41 6.63
N GLN A 40 9.11 -12.02 6.75
CA GLN A 40 8.84 -13.39 6.28
C GLN A 40 9.02 -13.56 4.77
N ASN A 41 8.82 -12.49 4.00
CA ASN A 41 9.10 -12.42 2.57
C ASN A 41 10.53 -11.93 2.24
N GLY A 42 11.45 -11.94 3.23
CA GLY A 42 12.86 -11.57 3.05
C GLY A 42 13.13 -10.07 3.00
N ILE A 43 12.16 -9.21 3.30
CA ILE A 43 12.27 -7.75 3.22
C ILE A 43 12.41 -7.18 4.64
N THR A 44 13.65 -6.86 5.03
CA THR A 44 13.99 -6.40 6.39
C THR A 44 14.51 -4.96 6.45
N ASP A 45 14.72 -4.30 5.31
CA ASP A 45 15.07 -2.88 5.22
C ASP A 45 13.82 -2.09 4.86
N LEU A 46 13.28 -1.35 5.82
CA LEU A 46 11.96 -0.78 5.72
C LEU A 46 11.97 0.75 5.86
N VAL A 47 11.04 1.40 5.19
CA VAL A 47 10.69 2.80 5.41
C VAL A 47 9.27 2.84 5.96
N VAL A 48 9.04 3.58 7.03
CA VAL A 48 7.72 3.82 7.63
C VAL A 48 7.47 5.32 7.65
N ASN A 49 6.40 5.79 7.00
CA ASN A 49 6.05 7.19 7.10
C ASN A 49 5.18 7.46 8.33
N VAL A 50 5.36 8.60 8.96
CA VAL A 50 4.69 9.01 10.18
C VAL A 50 4.15 10.44 10.07
N HIS A 51 2.99 10.70 10.67
CA HIS A 51 2.39 12.02 10.77
C HIS A 51 1.66 12.17 12.11
N HIS A 52 0.44 11.69 12.22
CA HIS A 52 -0.40 11.76 13.42
C HIS A 52 0.14 10.86 14.54
N PHE A 53 0.45 11.43 15.70
CA PHE A 53 1.11 10.73 16.80
C PHE A 53 2.42 10.04 16.40
N ALA A 54 3.24 10.70 15.59
CA ALA A 54 4.50 10.17 15.08
C ALA A 54 5.40 9.62 16.19
N ASP A 55 5.52 10.35 17.32
CA ASP A 55 6.35 9.92 18.47
C ASP A 55 5.93 8.54 19.00
N GLN A 56 4.62 8.24 19.06
CA GLN A 56 4.16 6.92 19.52
C GLN A 56 4.59 5.79 18.57
N VAL A 57 4.61 6.04 17.26
CA VAL A 57 5.08 5.07 16.26
C VAL A 57 6.59 4.86 16.41
N GLU A 58 7.35 5.93 16.51
CA GLU A 58 8.81 5.87 16.70
C GLU A 58 9.20 5.17 18.00
N ASP A 59 8.52 5.49 19.10
CA ASP A 59 8.75 4.84 20.40
C ASP A 59 8.45 3.34 20.33
N ALA A 60 7.37 2.94 19.65
CA ALA A 60 7.04 1.54 19.46
C ALA A 60 8.11 0.81 18.64
N LEU A 61 8.59 1.41 17.55
CA LEU A 61 9.67 0.87 16.73
C LEU A 61 10.97 0.74 17.53
N LYS A 62 11.35 1.79 18.26
CA LYS A 62 12.56 1.81 19.09
C LYS A 62 12.51 0.78 20.21
N LYS A 63 11.40 0.75 20.96
CA LYS A 63 11.19 -0.17 22.09
C LYS A 63 11.29 -1.63 21.67
N ASN A 64 10.83 -1.96 20.46
CA ASN A 64 10.79 -3.35 19.96
C ASN A 64 11.92 -3.64 18.95
N ASN A 65 12.94 -2.76 18.87
CA ASN A 65 14.04 -2.92 17.92
C ASN A 65 13.58 -3.23 16.50
N GLY A 66 12.55 -2.49 16.01
CA GLY A 66 11.96 -2.65 14.68
C GLY A 66 11.39 -4.05 14.41
N TRP A 67 11.08 -4.84 15.44
CA TRP A 67 10.69 -6.25 15.35
C TRP A 67 11.64 -7.07 14.47
N GLY A 68 12.96 -6.80 14.60
CA GLY A 68 14.01 -7.50 13.86
C GLY A 68 14.32 -6.94 12.49
N SER A 69 13.66 -5.87 12.06
CA SER A 69 13.90 -5.17 10.79
C SER A 69 14.62 -3.84 11.02
N ARG A 70 15.40 -3.39 10.03
CA ARG A 70 15.97 -2.04 10.00
C ARG A 70 14.93 -1.07 9.47
N VAL A 71 14.42 -0.20 10.33
CA VAL A 71 13.35 0.75 9.96
C VAL A 71 13.90 2.16 9.92
N ARG A 72 13.69 2.85 8.80
CA ARG A 72 13.92 4.28 8.62
C ARG A 72 12.59 5.02 8.62
N ILE A 73 12.56 6.20 9.22
CA ILE A 73 11.35 7.02 9.32
C ILE A 73 11.33 8.05 8.19
N SER A 74 10.19 8.16 7.51
CA SER A 74 9.85 9.29 6.66
C SER A 74 8.89 10.19 7.42
N ASP A 75 9.36 11.33 7.88
CA ASP A 75 8.63 12.23 8.77
C ASP A 75 7.76 13.21 7.98
N GLU A 76 6.44 13.09 8.12
CA GLU A 76 5.43 13.96 7.51
C GLU A 76 4.70 14.82 8.57
N ARG A 77 5.29 15.07 9.77
CA ARG A 77 4.61 15.79 10.87
C ARG A 77 4.10 17.16 10.46
N GLU A 78 4.80 17.86 9.59
CA GLU A 78 4.44 19.20 9.14
C GLU A 78 3.22 19.19 8.21
N GLU A 79 3.11 18.21 7.33
CA GLU A 79 2.03 18.10 6.34
C GLU A 79 1.72 16.65 5.99
N LEU A 80 0.42 16.27 6.01
CA LEU A 80 -0.04 14.99 5.53
C LEU A 80 -0.10 14.96 4.00
N LEU A 81 0.78 14.19 3.38
CA LEU A 81 1.02 14.22 1.93
C LEU A 81 0.17 13.22 1.12
N ASP A 82 -0.67 12.39 1.77
CA ASP A 82 -1.32 11.24 1.15
C ASP A 82 -0.29 10.20 0.66
N THR A 83 -0.73 9.10 0.05
CA THR A 83 0.15 7.96 -0.28
C THR A 83 1.16 8.27 -1.37
N GLY A 84 0.80 9.03 -2.39
CA GLY A 84 1.71 9.39 -3.48
C GLY A 84 2.73 10.45 -3.06
N GLY A 85 2.26 11.51 -2.39
CA GLY A 85 3.15 12.54 -1.84
C GLY A 85 4.09 11.98 -0.78
N GLY A 86 3.59 11.10 0.09
CA GLY A 86 4.41 10.40 1.09
C GLY A 86 5.47 9.51 0.46
N LEU A 87 5.16 8.83 -0.65
CA LEU A 87 6.16 8.08 -1.40
C LEU A 87 7.26 9.00 -1.95
N LEU A 88 6.87 10.11 -2.58
CA LEU A 88 7.82 11.08 -3.13
C LEU A 88 8.69 11.73 -2.04
N HIS A 89 8.10 12.07 -0.91
CA HIS A 89 8.81 12.63 0.25
C HIS A 89 9.88 11.67 0.79
N ALA A 90 9.60 10.38 0.77
CA ALA A 90 10.51 9.33 1.21
C ALA A 90 11.62 8.98 0.18
N ARG A 91 11.66 9.60 -1.01
CA ARG A 91 12.58 9.23 -2.12
C ARG A 91 14.04 9.04 -1.66
N SER A 92 14.57 9.95 -0.85
CA SER A 92 15.97 9.90 -0.38
C SER A 92 16.29 8.70 0.52
N LEU A 93 15.26 7.99 0.99
CA LEU A 93 15.37 6.78 1.81
C LEU A 93 15.38 5.49 0.97
N PHE A 94 15.21 5.57 -0.34
CA PHE A 94 15.26 4.43 -1.24
C PHE A 94 16.61 4.36 -1.97
N ASN A 95 16.96 3.15 -2.41
CA ASN A 95 18.09 2.93 -3.29
C ASN A 95 17.64 3.12 -4.76
N ASP A 96 18.35 3.95 -5.52
CA ASP A 96 17.99 4.28 -6.91
C ASP A 96 18.06 3.08 -7.87
N ASN A 97 18.69 1.98 -7.46
CA ASN A 97 18.90 0.80 -8.29
C ASN A 97 18.15 -0.45 -7.82
N GLU A 98 17.28 -0.33 -6.82
CA GLU A 98 16.58 -1.48 -6.25
C GLU A 98 15.08 -1.36 -6.39
N THR A 99 14.45 -2.37 -7.00
CA THR A 99 13.00 -2.56 -6.96
C THR A 99 12.50 -2.54 -5.51
N PHE A 100 11.44 -1.82 -5.21
CA PHE A 100 10.93 -1.71 -3.86
C PHE A 100 9.45 -2.02 -3.77
N ILE A 101 8.98 -2.30 -2.56
CA ILE A 101 7.60 -2.67 -2.27
C ILE A 101 6.97 -1.65 -1.33
N THR A 102 5.70 -1.36 -1.56
CA THR A 102 4.87 -0.59 -0.64
C THR A 102 3.66 -1.39 -0.18
N CYS A 103 3.22 -1.16 1.06
CA CYS A 103 1.95 -1.65 1.59
C CYS A 103 1.34 -0.64 2.55
N ASN A 104 0.02 -0.74 2.77
CA ASN A 104 -0.68 0.10 3.74
C ASN A 104 -0.71 -0.61 5.10
N VAL A 105 -0.42 0.11 6.17
CA VAL A 105 -0.35 -0.44 7.54
C VAL A 105 -1.66 -1.07 8.02
N ASP A 106 -2.80 -0.63 7.47
CA ASP A 106 -4.12 -1.14 7.80
C ASP A 106 -4.58 -2.35 6.97
N ILE A 107 -3.76 -2.80 6.06
CA ILE A 107 -3.99 -4.03 5.30
C ILE A 107 -3.21 -5.16 5.96
N LEU A 108 -3.92 -6.23 6.32
CA LEU A 108 -3.31 -7.49 6.71
C LEU A 108 -3.53 -8.52 5.62
N THR A 109 -2.45 -9.16 5.20
CA THR A 109 -2.46 -10.20 4.15
C THR A 109 -1.34 -11.21 4.39
N ASP A 110 -1.50 -12.40 3.84
CA ASP A 110 -0.45 -13.41 3.70
C ASP A 110 -0.11 -13.69 2.24
N LEU A 111 -0.40 -12.75 1.35
CA LEU A 111 0.00 -12.80 -0.05
C LEU A 111 1.50 -13.10 -0.16
N ASP A 112 1.85 -14.19 -0.83
CA ASP A 112 3.25 -14.47 -1.19
C ASP A 112 3.74 -13.40 -2.19
N ILE A 113 4.76 -12.65 -1.78
CA ILE A 113 5.31 -11.55 -2.57
C ILE A 113 6.15 -12.06 -3.74
N GLN A 114 6.74 -13.26 -3.63
CA GLN A 114 7.66 -13.76 -4.65
C GLN A 114 7.00 -13.91 -6.03
N PRO A 115 5.80 -14.51 -6.17
CA PRO A 115 5.11 -14.57 -7.46
C PRO A 115 4.77 -13.19 -8.05
N LEU A 116 4.45 -12.20 -7.22
CA LEU A 116 4.22 -10.83 -7.67
C LEU A 116 5.51 -10.18 -8.19
N LEU A 117 6.65 -10.42 -7.54
CA LEU A 117 7.98 -9.97 -8.00
C LEU A 117 8.37 -10.63 -9.32
N ASP A 118 8.13 -11.93 -9.47
CA ASP A 118 8.45 -12.66 -10.69
C ASP A 118 7.59 -12.18 -11.86
N PHE A 119 6.29 -11.98 -11.62
CA PHE A 119 5.38 -11.35 -12.59
C PHE A 119 5.85 -9.94 -12.98
N HIS A 120 6.26 -9.11 -12.02
CA HIS A 120 6.77 -7.76 -12.25
C HIS A 120 7.97 -7.76 -13.19
N ARG A 121 8.93 -8.68 -12.95
CA ARG A 121 10.13 -8.85 -13.79
C ARG A 121 9.78 -9.37 -15.19
N GLU A 122 8.91 -10.38 -15.29
CA GLU A 122 8.46 -10.96 -16.56
C GLU A 122 7.79 -9.91 -17.45
N LYS A 123 6.89 -9.11 -16.88
CA LYS A 123 6.18 -8.03 -17.58
C LYS A 123 7.06 -6.80 -17.84
N LYS A 124 8.28 -6.75 -17.29
CA LYS A 124 9.16 -5.56 -17.31
C LYS A 124 8.39 -4.30 -16.86
N SER A 125 7.62 -4.47 -15.80
CA SER A 125 6.69 -3.44 -15.32
C SER A 125 7.43 -2.25 -14.73
N LEU A 126 6.83 -1.07 -14.82
CA LEU A 126 7.21 0.07 -13.99
C LEU A 126 6.58 -0.07 -12.60
N ILE A 127 5.32 -0.51 -12.56
CA ILE A 127 4.55 -0.73 -11.33
C ILE A 127 3.73 -2.02 -11.51
N SER A 128 3.72 -2.89 -10.50
CA SER A 128 2.82 -4.03 -10.42
C SER A 128 2.16 -4.08 -9.05
N PHE A 129 0.88 -4.35 -9.00
CA PHE A 129 0.17 -4.45 -7.72
C PHE A 129 -0.71 -5.68 -7.63
N GLY A 130 -0.84 -6.22 -6.43
CA GLY A 130 -1.77 -7.31 -6.15
C GLY A 130 -3.21 -6.86 -6.36
N VAL A 131 -4.00 -7.67 -7.06
CA VAL A 131 -5.44 -7.47 -7.27
C VAL A 131 -6.19 -8.78 -7.07
N SER A 132 -7.49 -8.68 -6.74
CA SER A 132 -8.35 -9.84 -6.53
C SER A 132 -9.79 -9.59 -6.96
N ASP A 133 -10.61 -10.66 -7.01
CA ASP A 133 -12.04 -10.58 -7.35
C ASP A 133 -12.94 -10.21 -6.16
N ARG A 134 -12.38 -9.80 -5.01
CA ARG A 134 -13.18 -9.41 -3.85
C ARG A 134 -14.11 -8.24 -4.16
N LYS A 135 -15.26 -8.20 -3.50
CA LYS A 135 -16.20 -7.10 -3.62
C LYS A 135 -15.67 -5.85 -2.91
N THR A 136 -15.74 -4.71 -3.61
CA THR A 136 -15.38 -3.39 -3.08
C THR A 136 -16.24 -2.31 -3.75
N SER A 137 -16.14 -1.07 -3.32
CA SER A 137 -16.75 0.06 -4.02
C SER A 137 -15.82 0.73 -5.03
N ARG A 138 -14.52 0.47 -4.97
CA ARG A 138 -13.51 1.09 -5.80
C ARG A 138 -12.70 0.01 -6.49
N TYR A 139 -12.71 0.02 -7.80
CA TYR A 139 -11.99 -0.96 -8.62
C TYR A 139 -10.95 -0.28 -9.49
N LEU A 140 -9.86 -0.98 -9.75
CA LEU A 140 -8.98 -0.70 -10.87
C LEU A 140 -9.51 -1.45 -12.10
N LEU A 141 -9.34 -0.87 -13.28
CA LEU A 141 -9.80 -1.41 -14.56
C LEU A 141 -8.60 -1.85 -15.39
N PHE A 142 -8.69 -3.06 -15.92
CA PHE A 142 -7.61 -3.71 -16.68
C PHE A 142 -8.10 -4.20 -18.04
N ASP A 143 -7.19 -4.25 -19.01
CA ASP A 143 -7.40 -4.97 -20.25
C ASP A 143 -7.18 -6.49 -20.08
N ASP A 144 -7.28 -7.23 -21.17
CA ASP A 144 -7.11 -8.69 -21.20
C ASP A 144 -5.68 -9.15 -20.90
N GLU A 145 -4.68 -8.26 -21.01
CA GLU A 145 -3.28 -8.50 -20.68
C GLU A 145 -2.95 -8.09 -19.24
N ALA A 146 -3.95 -7.75 -18.45
CA ALA A 146 -3.83 -7.23 -17.08
C ALA A 146 -3.13 -5.86 -16.97
N ARG A 147 -3.04 -5.09 -18.05
CA ARG A 147 -2.49 -3.73 -18.03
C ARG A 147 -3.54 -2.74 -17.52
N LEU A 148 -3.12 -1.82 -16.65
CA LEU A 148 -4.00 -0.82 -16.05
C LEU A 148 -4.56 0.12 -17.12
N CYS A 149 -5.89 0.28 -17.13
CA CYS A 149 -6.63 1.16 -18.02
C CYS A 149 -7.37 2.28 -17.30
N GLY A 150 -7.75 2.08 -16.02
CA GLY A 150 -8.55 3.09 -15.33
C GLY A 150 -8.90 2.72 -13.89
N TRP A 151 -9.82 3.48 -13.34
CA TRP A 151 -10.37 3.32 -12.01
C TRP A 151 -11.87 3.65 -12.03
N ARG A 152 -12.65 2.94 -11.19
CA ARG A 152 -14.10 3.12 -11.07
C ARG A 152 -14.56 3.06 -9.62
N ASN A 153 -15.48 3.95 -9.24
CA ASN A 153 -16.22 3.87 -8.00
C ASN A 153 -17.68 3.52 -8.28
N VAL A 154 -18.07 2.28 -7.98
CA VAL A 154 -19.44 1.78 -8.27
C VAL A 154 -20.52 2.36 -7.35
N LYS A 155 -20.14 3.04 -6.24
CA LYS A 155 -21.09 3.73 -5.37
C LYS A 155 -21.49 5.11 -5.90
N THR A 156 -20.53 5.84 -6.45
CA THR A 156 -20.76 7.22 -6.95
C THR A 156 -20.96 7.25 -8.46
N GLY A 157 -20.59 6.19 -9.17
CA GLY A 157 -20.59 6.15 -10.63
C GLY A 157 -19.39 6.85 -11.27
N ASP A 158 -18.44 7.37 -10.46
CA ASP A 158 -17.26 8.03 -10.99
C ASP A 158 -16.35 7.03 -11.69
N GLU A 159 -15.82 7.42 -12.82
CA GLU A 159 -14.85 6.65 -13.60
C GLU A 159 -13.75 7.55 -14.14
N LYS A 160 -12.51 7.07 -14.10
CA LYS A 160 -11.34 7.72 -14.69
C LYS A 160 -10.68 6.72 -15.64
N ILE A 161 -10.67 7.00 -16.93
CA ILE A 161 -9.99 6.19 -17.94
C ILE A 161 -8.67 6.87 -18.29
N ALA A 162 -7.57 6.18 -18.05
CA ALA A 162 -6.22 6.62 -18.38
C ALA A 162 -5.78 6.08 -19.75
N ARG A 163 -6.30 4.91 -20.15
CA ARG A 163 -6.00 4.24 -21.40
C ARG A 163 -7.25 3.53 -21.92
N GLY A 164 -7.63 3.79 -23.17
CA GLY A 164 -8.79 3.15 -23.80
C GLY A 164 -8.55 1.67 -24.09
N TYR A 165 -9.61 0.85 -23.92
CA TYR A 165 -9.66 -0.55 -24.32
C TYR A 165 -11.11 -1.01 -24.47
N ASP A 166 -11.37 -1.99 -25.40
CA ASP A 166 -12.73 -2.41 -25.74
C ASP A 166 -13.44 -3.13 -24.58
N VAL A 167 -12.72 -3.96 -23.84
CA VAL A 167 -13.26 -4.72 -22.69
C VAL A 167 -12.43 -4.45 -21.45
N LEU A 168 -13.04 -3.89 -20.42
CA LEU A 168 -12.38 -3.59 -19.15
C LEU A 168 -12.83 -4.55 -18.06
N ARG A 169 -11.86 -5.20 -17.42
CA ARG A 169 -12.05 -6.07 -16.25
C ARG A 169 -11.79 -5.31 -14.98
N GLN A 170 -12.77 -5.27 -14.09
CA GLN A 170 -12.61 -4.62 -12.80
C GLN A 170 -12.02 -5.56 -11.75
N LYS A 171 -11.01 -5.12 -11.03
CA LYS A 171 -10.36 -5.86 -9.93
C LYS A 171 -10.21 -4.97 -8.70
N ALA A 172 -10.29 -5.59 -7.54
CA ALA A 172 -10.06 -4.91 -6.26
C ALA A 172 -8.57 -4.80 -5.96
N TYR A 173 -8.11 -3.61 -5.64
CA TYR A 173 -6.73 -3.30 -5.29
C TYR A 173 -6.37 -3.83 -3.90
N SER A 174 -5.27 -4.58 -3.78
CA SER A 174 -4.87 -5.25 -2.53
C SER A 174 -3.83 -4.48 -1.71
N CYS A 175 -3.39 -3.32 -2.19
CA CYS A 175 -2.45 -2.42 -1.51
C CYS A 175 -1.05 -3.01 -1.22
N VAL A 176 -0.64 -4.05 -1.95
CA VAL A 176 0.75 -4.53 -2.02
C VAL A 176 1.26 -4.24 -3.41
N VAL A 177 2.30 -3.43 -3.52
CA VAL A 177 2.75 -2.85 -4.79
C VAL A 177 4.25 -2.95 -4.94
N VAL A 178 4.70 -3.37 -6.11
CA VAL A 178 6.10 -3.40 -6.54
C VAL A 178 6.36 -2.23 -7.48
N PHE A 179 7.44 -1.52 -7.27
CA PHE A 179 7.87 -0.37 -8.08
C PHE A 179 9.29 -0.53 -8.58
N GLU A 180 9.53 -0.13 -9.81
CA GLU A 180 10.87 0.20 -10.27
C GLU A 180 11.30 1.59 -9.76
N PRO A 181 12.53 1.79 -9.30
CA PRO A 181 12.97 3.05 -8.70
C PRO A 181 12.89 4.24 -9.68
N ARG A 182 13.00 4.01 -10.98
CA ARG A 182 12.81 5.05 -12.01
C ARG A 182 11.42 5.72 -11.96
N VAL A 183 10.45 5.15 -11.22
CA VAL A 183 9.14 5.78 -11.02
C VAL A 183 9.26 7.18 -10.44
N PHE A 184 10.24 7.42 -9.55
CA PHE A 184 10.45 8.73 -8.92
C PHE A 184 10.73 9.85 -9.93
N ASP A 185 11.41 9.54 -11.04
CA ASP A 185 11.73 10.50 -12.11
C ASP A 185 10.54 10.79 -13.04
N LEU A 186 9.49 9.97 -12.94
CA LEU A 186 8.28 10.04 -13.77
C LEU A 186 7.09 10.64 -13.02
N ILE A 187 7.18 10.91 -11.71
CA ILE A 187 6.09 11.49 -10.92
C ILE A 187 5.80 12.91 -11.42
N PRO A 188 4.59 13.19 -11.99
CA PRO A 188 4.26 14.52 -12.52
C PRO A 188 3.66 15.45 -11.46
N PHE A 189 3.64 15.02 -10.19
CA PHE A 189 2.98 15.71 -9.10
C PHE A 189 3.98 16.20 -8.04
N SER A 190 3.55 17.17 -7.22
CA SER A 190 4.25 17.62 -6.01
C SER A 190 3.24 17.82 -4.88
N GLY A 191 3.72 17.87 -3.64
CA GLY A 191 2.88 18.02 -2.46
C GLY A 191 1.96 16.81 -2.23
N LYS A 192 0.70 17.08 -1.94
CA LYS A 192 -0.29 16.06 -1.56
C LYS A 192 -1.00 15.45 -2.78
N PHE A 193 -0.81 14.16 -3.01
CA PHE A 193 -1.54 13.38 -4.04
C PHE A 193 -1.59 11.90 -3.67
N SER A 194 -2.53 11.15 -4.28
CA SER A 194 -2.67 9.71 -4.02
C SER A 194 -1.85 8.85 -4.99
N LEU A 195 -1.50 7.63 -4.58
CA LEU A 195 -0.91 6.64 -5.49
C LEU A 195 -1.85 6.27 -6.65
N ILE A 196 -3.17 6.30 -6.43
CA ILE A 196 -4.13 6.03 -7.50
C ILE A 196 -4.03 7.10 -8.60
N ASP A 197 -3.89 8.38 -8.24
CA ASP A 197 -3.69 9.43 -9.22
C ASP A 197 -2.37 9.25 -9.99
N LEU A 198 -1.31 8.85 -9.30
CA LEU A 198 -0.02 8.53 -9.92
C LEU A 198 -0.16 7.37 -10.92
N TYR A 199 -0.80 6.26 -10.51
CA TYR A 199 -0.99 5.12 -11.40
C TYR A 199 -1.73 5.50 -12.66
N LEU A 200 -2.80 6.28 -12.55
CA LEU A 200 -3.59 6.72 -13.68
C LEU A 200 -2.82 7.71 -14.58
N ALA A 201 -2.03 8.60 -14.00
CA ALA A 201 -1.21 9.53 -14.78
C ALA A 201 -0.14 8.82 -15.62
N LEU A 202 0.41 7.70 -15.13
CA LEU A 202 1.46 6.96 -15.81
C LEU A 202 0.95 5.81 -16.71
N ALA A 203 -0.31 5.37 -16.55
CA ALA A 203 -0.81 4.15 -17.19
C ALA A 203 -0.86 4.23 -18.72
N ALA A 204 -1.02 5.42 -19.31
CA ALA A 204 -1.05 5.58 -20.77
C ALA A 204 0.30 5.21 -21.40
N ASP A 205 1.38 5.71 -20.83
CA ASP A 205 2.72 5.68 -21.43
C ASP A 205 3.63 4.59 -20.86
N HIS A 206 3.31 4.08 -19.64
CA HIS A 206 4.18 3.17 -18.93
C HIS A 206 3.52 1.81 -18.63
N PRO A 207 4.30 0.72 -18.53
CA PRO A 207 3.80 -0.62 -18.23
C PRO A 207 3.42 -0.74 -16.75
N ILE A 208 2.10 -0.69 -16.47
CA ILE A 208 1.53 -0.85 -15.13
C ILE A 208 0.55 -2.01 -15.18
N TYR A 209 0.75 -3.02 -14.31
CA TYR A 209 0.00 -4.27 -14.37
C TYR A 209 -0.60 -4.68 -13.03
N GLY A 210 -1.72 -5.40 -13.10
CA GLY A 210 -2.33 -6.08 -11.97
C GLY A 210 -1.96 -7.55 -11.94
N TYR A 211 -1.37 -8.02 -10.83
CA TYR A 211 -1.14 -9.43 -10.54
C TYR A 211 -2.36 -9.99 -9.78
N GLU A 212 -3.11 -10.87 -10.41
CA GLU A 212 -4.26 -11.49 -9.77
C GLU A 212 -3.83 -12.60 -8.82
N HIS A 213 -4.01 -12.38 -7.52
CA HIS A 213 -3.78 -13.40 -6.49
C HIS A 213 -5.08 -14.04 -6.00
N ARG A 214 -5.01 -15.29 -5.54
CA ARG A 214 -6.16 -16.08 -5.09
C ARG A 214 -5.79 -16.95 -3.90
N GLY A 215 -6.76 -17.12 -3.00
CA GLY A 215 -6.61 -18.00 -1.84
C GLY A 215 -5.92 -17.37 -0.64
N ASP A 216 -5.32 -16.19 -0.79
CA ASP A 216 -4.67 -15.47 0.29
C ASP A 216 -5.70 -14.84 1.23
N ARG A 217 -5.36 -14.79 2.51
CA ARG A 217 -6.11 -14.03 3.50
C ARG A 217 -5.83 -12.55 3.28
N TRP A 218 -6.88 -11.75 3.26
CA TRP A 218 -6.77 -10.31 3.09
C TRP A 218 -7.86 -9.60 3.88
N VAL A 219 -7.53 -8.56 4.63
CA VAL A 219 -8.50 -7.72 5.33
C VAL A 219 -8.04 -6.28 5.44
N ASP A 220 -8.96 -5.33 5.19
CA ASP A 220 -8.80 -3.90 5.49
C ASP A 220 -9.28 -3.64 6.92
N VAL A 221 -8.33 -3.38 7.83
CA VAL A 221 -8.59 -2.99 9.22
C VAL A 221 -8.82 -1.48 9.29
N GLY A 222 -9.59 -0.95 8.36
CA GLY A 222 -9.92 0.48 8.24
C GLY A 222 -10.94 1.00 9.25
N LYS A 223 -11.62 0.09 9.97
CA LYS A 223 -12.68 0.40 10.95
C LYS A 223 -12.56 -0.52 12.14
N PRO A 224 -13.05 -0.10 13.34
CA PRO A 224 -13.04 -0.95 14.55
C PRO A 224 -13.69 -2.33 14.34
N GLU A 225 -14.79 -2.38 13.58
CA GLU A 225 -15.53 -3.64 13.32
C GLU A 225 -14.69 -4.65 12.52
N SER A 226 -13.73 -4.18 11.73
CA SER A 226 -12.83 -5.05 10.96
C SER A 226 -11.79 -5.76 11.83
N VAL A 227 -11.56 -5.32 13.08
CA VAL A 227 -10.61 -5.95 14.01
C VAL A 227 -11.02 -7.39 14.31
N ALA A 228 -12.28 -7.63 14.63
CA ALA A 228 -12.77 -8.98 14.94
C ALA A 228 -12.62 -9.93 13.74
N VAL A 229 -12.82 -9.42 12.51
CA VAL A 229 -12.59 -10.20 11.28
C VAL A 229 -11.10 -10.53 11.13
N ALA A 230 -10.24 -9.52 11.35
CA ALA A 230 -8.79 -9.70 11.28
C ALA A 230 -8.29 -10.73 12.33
N GLU A 231 -8.83 -10.70 13.55
CA GLU A 231 -8.48 -11.64 14.63
C GLU A 231 -8.88 -13.08 14.31
N GLN A 232 -9.96 -13.29 13.57
CA GLN A 232 -10.35 -14.61 13.10
C GLN A 232 -9.43 -15.13 11.98
N LEU A 233 -9.05 -14.24 11.05
CA LEU A 233 -8.22 -14.59 9.89
C LEU A 233 -6.74 -14.78 10.23
N PHE A 234 -6.21 -13.97 11.14
CA PHE A 234 -4.76 -13.88 11.43
C PHE A 234 -4.49 -14.24 12.91
N ARG A 235 -4.81 -15.47 13.25
CA ARG A 235 -4.55 -16.04 14.59
C ARG A 235 -3.07 -16.24 14.84
#